data_f6d1bc95208d02700216ef7b40f27c48
#
_entry.id   f6d1bc95208d02700216ef7b40f27c48
#
_cell.length_a   1.000
_cell.length_b   1.000
_cell.length_c   1.000
_cell.angle_alpha   90.00
_cell.angle_beta   90.00
_cell.angle_gamma   90.00
#
_symmetry.space_group_name_H-M   'P 1'
#
loop_
_entity.id
_entity.type
_entity.pdbx_description
1 polymer ?
#
loop_
_entity_poly.entity_id
_entity_poly.type
_entity_poly.pdbx_seq_one_letter_code
_entity_poly.pdbx_strand_id
1 'polypeptide(L)'
;MIGIIGKKLGMTQLFNDAGQQIPCTVIEAEPNTVLAVTSTEKLKALQLGTGAQRTRRANAKGEKTPKGNRAHSAQLGHARKAGLDAAPRTIRSVRLDEPGNAKAEIPTHAVGDKIDVTIFAPGETVKVTGTTKGRGFQGVVKRWGFGGGPNTHGNTKHRRPGSIGPGTDPSRVIKGKKMPGHYGAERHTQIGLRVEKVDAERNLVYVRGAVPGPTNGIVVVRKQG
;
A
#
# COMPACT_ATOMS: atom_id res chain seq x y z
N MET A 1 3.37 8.11 -14.84
CA MET A 1 3.17 6.69 -14.45
C MET A 1 1.80 6.51 -13.82
N ILE A 2 0.99 5.60 -14.34
CA ILE A 2 -0.36 5.32 -13.84
C ILE A 2 -0.28 4.20 -12.80
N GLY A 3 -1.24 4.17 -11.88
CA GLY A 3 -1.38 3.09 -10.90
C GLY A 3 -2.82 2.93 -10.47
N ILE A 4 -3.12 1.82 -9.83
CA ILE A 4 -4.45 1.49 -9.29
C ILE A 4 -4.39 1.12 -7.82
N ILE A 5 -5.51 1.27 -7.14
CA ILE A 5 -5.73 0.78 -5.79
C ILE A 5 -6.31 -0.63 -5.92
N GLY A 6 -5.72 -1.57 -5.22
CA GLY A 6 -6.22 -2.93 -5.14
C GLY A 6 -6.23 -3.47 -3.72
N LYS A 7 -6.78 -4.65 -3.57
CA LYS A 7 -6.88 -5.42 -2.32
C LYS A 7 -6.11 -6.72 -2.50
N LYS A 8 -5.17 -7.00 -1.61
CA LYS A 8 -4.43 -8.26 -1.61
C LYS A 8 -5.35 -9.41 -1.19
N LEU A 9 -5.60 -10.37 -2.07
CA LEU A 9 -6.41 -11.55 -1.74
C LEU A 9 -5.57 -12.62 -1.04
N GLY A 10 -4.36 -12.89 -1.56
CA GLY A 10 -3.50 -13.94 -1.04
C GLY A 10 -2.34 -14.23 -1.96
N MET A 11 -1.70 -15.37 -1.74
CA MET A 11 -0.67 -15.87 -2.64
C MET A 11 -1.12 -17.20 -3.24
N THR A 12 -0.73 -17.42 -4.48
CA THR A 12 -0.95 -18.64 -5.26
C THR A 12 0.31 -18.97 -6.04
N GLN A 13 0.27 -20.04 -6.78
CA GLN A 13 1.32 -20.43 -7.71
C GLN A 13 0.73 -20.52 -9.12
N LEU A 14 1.48 -20.08 -10.10
CA LEU A 14 1.22 -20.26 -11.51
C LEU A 14 2.33 -21.12 -12.10
N PHE A 15 2.02 -21.81 -13.18
CA PHE A 15 3.00 -22.54 -13.96
C PHE A 15 3.20 -21.81 -15.28
N ASN A 16 4.44 -21.62 -15.70
CA ASN A 16 4.77 -21.09 -17.00
C ASN A 16 4.75 -22.22 -18.05
N ASP A 17 4.89 -21.86 -19.31
CA ASP A 17 4.90 -22.81 -20.43
C ASP A 17 6.04 -23.84 -20.35
N ALA A 18 7.11 -23.50 -19.63
CA ALA A 18 8.24 -24.40 -19.34
C ALA A 18 8.01 -25.31 -18.11
N GLY A 19 6.79 -25.33 -17.53
CA GLY A 19 6.45 -26.12 -16.35
C GLY A 19 7.03 -25.61 -15.02
N GLN A 20 7.66 -24.45 -15.00
CA GLN A 20 8.24 -23.89 -13.77
C GLN A 20 7.16 -23.24 -12.90
N GLN A 21 7.22 -23.52 -11.61
CA GLN A 21 6.33 -22.93 -10.61
C GLN A 21 6.74 -21.50 -10.28
N ILE A 22 5.81 -20.55 -10.46
CA ILE A 22 6.00 -19.14 -10.16
C ILE A 22 5.11 -18.74 -8.99
N PRO A 23 5.66 -18.36 -7.83
CA PRO A 23 4.86 -17.86 -6.72
C PRO A 23 4.33 -16.46 -7.05
N CYS A 24 3.01 -16.28 -6.98
CA CYS A 24 2.34 -15.02 -7.29
C CYS A 24 1.46 -14.54 -6.16
N THR A 25 1.38 -13.23 -5.97
CA THR A 25 0.37 -12.59 -5.15
C THR A 25 -0.79 -12.16 -6.04
N VAL A 26 -2.01 -12.50 -5.62
CA VAL A 26 -3.25 -12.10 -6.29
C VAL A 26 -3.76 -10.81 -5.67
N ILE A 27 -3.98 -9.81 -6.52
CA ILE A 27 -4.49 -8.49 -6.14
C ILE A 27 -5.80 -8.28 -6.91
N GLU A 28 -6.90 -8.09 -6.18
CA GLU A 28 -8.18 -7.67 -6.70
C GLU A 28 -8.18 -6.14 -6.81
N ALA A 29 -8.40 -5.63 -8.00
CA ALA A 29 -8.44 -4.19 -8.23
C ALA A 29 -9.71 -3.85 -9.01
N GLU A 30 -10.80 -3.62 -8.26
CA GLU A 30 -12.04 -3.09 -8.82
C GLU A 30 -11.76 -1.80 -9.60
N PRO A 31 -12.58 -1.45 -10.60
CA PRO A 31 -12.42 -0.20 -11.34
C PRO A 31 -12.26 1.01 -10.41
N ASN A 32 -11.18 1.75 -10.59
CA ASN A 32 -10.85 2.92 -9.78
C ASN A 32 -11.36 4.17 -10.48
N THR A 33 -12.14 5.00 -9.80
CA THR A 33 -12.63 6.27 -10.35
C THR A 33 -11.67 7.40 -10.00
N VAL A 34 -11.37 8.25 -10.98
CA VAL A 34 -10.58 9.47 -10.79
C VAL A 34 -11.45 10.52 -10.10
N LEU A 35 -11.12 10.86 -8.86
CA LEU A 35 -11.86 11.83 -8.05
C LEU A 35 -11.36 13.25 -8.22
N ALA A 36 -10.06 13.43 -8.41
CA ALA A 36 -9.43 14.72 -8.64
C ALA A 36 -8.12 14.55 -9.40
N VAL A 37 -7.81 15.53 -10.21
CA VAL A 37 -6.53 15.69 -10.90
C VAL A 37 -5.82 16.89 -10.29
N THR A 38 -4.65 16.65 -9.70
CA THR A 38 -3.81 17.73 -9.17
C THR A 38 -2.66 17.95 -10.14
N SER A 39 -2.60 19.17 -10.69
CA SER A 39 -1.51 19.60 -11.57
C SER A 39 -0.98 20.93 -11.09
N THR A 40 0.12 20.90 -10.36
CA THR A 40 0.90 22.06 -9.96
C THR A 40 2.31 21.94 -10.53
N GLU A 41 3.07 23.03 -10.55
CA GLU A 41 4.46 23.00 -11.02
C GLU A 41 5.32 21.92 -10.33
N LYS A 42 5.04 21.65 -9.05
CA LYS A 42 5.82 20.71 -8.21
C LYS A 42 5.18 19.35 -8.02
N LEU A 43 3.92 19.16 -8.38
CA LEU A 43 3.20 17.93 -8.09
C LEU A 43 2.14 17.65 -9.15
N LYS A 44 2.30 16.53 -9.82
CA LYS A 44 1.28 15.94 -10.70
C LYS A 44 0.78 14.65 -10.07
N ALA A 45 -0.50 14.58 -9.73
CA ALA A 45 -1.09 13.43 -9.07
C ALA A 45 -2.54 13.21 -9.47
N LEU A 46 -2.93 11.94 -9.56
CA LEU A 46 -4.33 11.51 -9.68
C LEU A 46 -4.81 11.03 -8.31
N GLN A 47 -5.95 11.52 -7.89
CA GLN A 47 -6.64 11.01 -6.71
C GLN A 47 -7.65 9.96 -7.15
N LEU A 48 -7.41 8.71 -6.77
CA LEU A 48 -8.22 7.56 -7.13
C LEU A 48 -9.10 7.13 -5.96
N GLY A 49 -10.31 6.71 -6.28
CA GLY A 49 -11.26 6.13 -5.33
C GLY A 49 -11.72 4.74 -5.76
N THR A 50 -11.86 3.82 -4.81
CA THR A 50 -12.37 2.47 -5.06
C THR A 50 -13.30 2.01 -3.95
N GLY A 51 -14.22 1.09 -4.30
CA GLY A 51 -15.25 0.58 -3.41
C GLY A 51 -16.31 1.62 -3.06
N ALA A 52 -17.45 1.18 -2.61
CA ALA A 52 -18.53 2.06 -2.16
C ALA A 52 -18.66 2.05 -0.64
N GLN A 53 -18.72 3.22 -0.04
CA GLN A 53 -19.00 3.39 1.38
C GLN A 53 -20.53 3.49 1.57
N ARG A 54 -21.06 2.83 2.60
CA ARG A 54 -22.49 2.88 2.91
C ARG A 54 -22.89 4.32 3.23
N THR A 55 -23.93 4.80 2.56
CA THR A 55 -24.59 6.07 2.88
C THR A 55 -25.55 5.90 4.05
N ARG A 56 -25.92 7.02 4.69
CA ARG A 56 -26.92 7.05 5.75
C ARG A 56 -28.29 6.78 5.10
N ARG A 57 -28.77 5.53 5.08
CA ARG A 57 -30.17 5.25 4.84
C ARG A 57 -30.92 5.40 6.16
N ALA A 58 -31.94 6.26 6.19
CA ALA A 58 -33.02 6.11 7.16
C ALA A 58 -33.76 4.83 6.75
N ASN A 59 -33.86 3.84 7.67
CA ASN A 59 -34.78 2.73 7.49
C ASN A 59 -36.19 3.30 7.45
N ALA A 60 -37.14 2.63 6.77
CA ALA A 60 -38.54 3.03 6.71
C ALA A 60 -39.21 3.24 8.10
N LYS A 61 -38.57 2.73 9.17
CA LYS A 61 -38.95 2.91 10.57
C LYS A 61 -38.24 4.05 11.32
N GLY A 62 -37.47 4.92 10.62
CA GLY A 62 -36.75 6.03 11.26
C GLY A 62 -35.57 5.63 12.14
N GLU A 63 -35.20 4.36 12.20
CA GLU A 63 -34.07 3.87 12.99
C GLU A 63 -32.74 4.32 12.40
N LYS A 64 -31.93 4.98 13.21
CA LYS A 64 -30.60 5.45 12.83
C LYS A 64 -29.61 4.24 12.76
N THR A 65 -29.15 3.89 11.57
CA THR A 65 -28.08 2.87 11.44
C THR A 65 -26.86 3.22 12.27
N PRO A 66 -26.09 2.24 12.82
CA PRO A 66 -24.92 2.50 13.68
C PRO A 66 -23.89 3.46 13.08
N LYS A 67 -23.28 4.31 13.90
CA LYS A 67 -22.41 5.45 13.47
C LYS A 67 -21.08 5.05 12.78
N GLY A 68 -20.69 3.78 12.77
CA GLY A 68 -19.30 3.36 12.54
C GLY A 68 -18.74 3.41 11.11
N ASN A 69 -19.55 3.34 10.04
CA ASN A 69 -19.03 3.17 8.66
C ASN A 69 -19.81 3.98 7.62
N ARG A 70 -20.16 5.21 7.94
CA ARG A 70 -20.93 6.06 7.04
C ARG A 70 -20.07 7.12 6.40
N ALA A 71 -20.34 7.40 5.13
CA ALA A 71 -19.74 8.55 4.45
C ALA A 71 -20.21 9.85 5.11
N HIS A 72 -19.27 10.73 5.42
CA HIS A 72 -19.56 12.09 5.86
C HIS A 72 -19.99 12.96 4.66
N SER A 73 -20.71 14.05 4.93
CA SER A 73 -21.20 14.98 3.90
C SER A 73 -20.06 15.52 3.01
N ALA A 74 -18.90 15.79 3.58
CA ALA A 74 -17.72 16.21 2.83
C ALA A 74 -17.22 15.12 1.85
N GLN A 75 -17.22 13.84 2.25
CA GLN A 75 -16.83 12.73 1.37
C GLN A 75 -17.85 12.55 0.24
N LEU A 76 -19.13 12.71 0.53
CA LEU A 76 -20.19 12.67 -0.47
C LEU A 76 -20.10 13.85 -1.43
N GLY A 77 -19.82 15.06 -0.93
CA GLY A 77 -19.58 16.23 -1.79
C GLY A 77 -18.40 16.05 -2.73
N HIS A 78 -17.31 15.42 -2.24
CA HIS A 78 -16.15 15.09 -3.06
C HIS A 78 -16.49 14.03 -4.13
N ALA A 79 -17.23 12.99 -3.77
CA ALA A 79 -17.68 11.96 -4.69
C ALA A 79 -18.61 12.50 -5.79
N ARG A 80 -19.56 13.37 -5.42
CA ARG A 80 -20.49 14.00 -6.36
C ARG A 80 -19.78 14.86 -7.41
N LYS A 81 -18.68 15.53 -7.08
CA LYS A 81 -17.85 16.25 -8.05
C LYS A 81 -17.27 15.33 -9.12
N ALA A 82 -17.06 14.07 -8.81
CA ALA A 82 -16.62 13.03 -9.74
C ALA A 82 -17.77 12.22 -10.37
N GLY A 83 -19.02 12.66 -10.21
CA GLY A 83 -20.19 11.96 -10.76
C GLY A 83 -20.58 10.68 -10.04
N LEU A 84 -20.11 10.46 -8.80
CA LEU A 84 -20.41 9.27 -8.00
C LEU A 84 -21.55 9.54 -7.02
N ASP A 85 -22.53 8.64 -6.95
CA ASP A 85 -23.63 8.71 -5.97
C ASP A 85 -23.19 8.31 -4.57
N ALA A 86 -22.19 7.42 -4.46
CA ALA A 86 -21.65 6.94 -3.19
C ALA A 86 -20.19 7.35 -3.02
N ALA A 87 -19.82 7.70 -1.78
CA ALA A 87 -18.42 8.01 -1.48
C ALA A 87 -17.55 6.73 -1.60
N PRO A 88 -16.36 6.83 -2.20
CA PRO A 88 -15.42 5.71 -2.24
C PRO A 88 -14.98 5.30 -0.83
N ARG A 89 -14.81 4.00 -0.62
CA ARG A 89 -14.33 3.47 0.66
C ARG A 89 -12.85 3.79 0.88
N THR A 90 -12.07 3.71 -0.17
CA THR A 90 -10.63 3.97 -0.12
C THR A 90 -10.25 5.01 -1.15
N ILE A 91 -9.57 6.05 -0.69
CA ILE A 91 -9.03 7.12 -1.55
C ILE A 91 -7.52 7.14 -1.39
N ARG A 92 -6.79 7.19 -2.50
CA ARG A 92 -5.33 7.34 -2.51
C ARG A 92 -4.91 8.26 -3.65
N SER A 93 -3.88 9.07 -3.38
CA SER A 93 -3.24 9.88 -4.41
C SER A 93 -2.06 9.12 -5.00
N VAL A 94 -2.05 8.98 -6.31
CA VAL A 94 -0.96 8.37 -7.08
C VAL A 94 -0.20 9.50 -7.76
N ARG A 95 1.05 9.71 -7.36
CA ARG A 95 1.95 10.67 -8.02
C ARG A 95 2.34 10.13 -9.39
N LEU A 96 2.31 10.99 -10.39
CA LEU A 96 2.66 10.69 -11.77
C LEU A 96 4.13 11.06 -12.07
N ASP A 97 4.61 12.08 -11.36
CA ASP A 97 6.01 12.52 -11.39
C ASP A 97 6.85 11.70 -10.41
N GLU A 98 7.99 11.21 -10.87
CA GLU A 98 9.07 10.72 -10.01
C GLU A 98 10.15 11.78 -9.86
N PRO A 99 10.82 11.86 -8.69
CA PRO A 99 11.96 12.73 -8.51
C PRO A 99 13.02 12.43 -9.59
N GLY A 100 13.29 13.41 -10.45
CA GLY A 100 14.24 13.27 -11.57
C GLY A 100 13.61 13.10 -12.95
N ASN A 101 12.31 12.88 -13.08
CA ASN A 101 11.62 12.79 -14.37
C ASN A 101 10.56 13.90 -14.51
N ALA A 102 11.02 15.12 -14.74
CA ALA A 102 10.16 16.31 -14.89
C ALA A 102 9.23 16.30 -16.14
N LYS A 103 9.43 15.32 -17.05
CA LYS A 103 8.68 15.18 -18.30
C LYS A 103 7.53 14.17 -18.23
N ALA A 104 7.07 13.77 -17.04
CA ALA A 104 5.90 12.92 -16.96
C ALA A 104 4.70 13.66 -17.58
N GLU A 105 4.27 13.20 -18.75
CA GLU A 105 3.04 13.67 -19.37
C GLU A 105 1.89 13.43 -18.39
N ILE A 106 1.03 14.40 -18.24
CA ILE A 106 -0.20 14.26 -17.46
C ILE A 106 -1.04 13.26 -18.26
N PRO A 107 -1.34 12.05 -17.73
CA PRO A 107 -2.27 11.19 -18.43
C PRO A 107 -3.58 11.96 -18.60
N THR A 108 -4.17 11.86 -19.76
CA THR A 108 -5.39 12.52 -20.22
C THR A 108 -6.65 11.97 -19.49
N HIS A 109 -6.54 11.72 -18.18
CA HIS A 109 -7.67 11.26 -17.38
C HIS A 109 -8.41 12.45 -16.79
N ALA A 110 -9.68 12.55 -17.14
CA ALA A 110 -10.60 13.52 -16.57
C ALA A 110 -11.14 13.02 -15.21
N VAL A 111 -11.71 13.93 -14.44
CA VAL A 111 -12.45 13.60 -13.23
C VAL A 111 -13.69 12.79 -13.61
N GLY A 112 -13.91 11.66 -12.97
CA GLY A 112 -14.99 10.71 -13.29
C GLY A 112 -14.56 9.49 -14.12
N ASP A 113 -13.40 9.54 -14.76
CA ASP A 113 -12.89 8.41 -15.54
C ASP A 113 -12.64 7.19 -14.64
N LYS A 114 -12.84 6.00 -15.23
CA LYS A 114 -12.55 4.71 -14.58
C LYS A 114 -11.24 4.14 -15.12
N ILE A 115 -10.41 3.70 -14.21
CA ILE A 115 -9.13 3.03 -14.50
C ILE A 115 -9.25 1.58 -14.06
N ASP A 116 -9.12 0.66 -14.99
CA ASP A 116 -9.26 -0.78 -14.79
C ASP A 116 -7.88 -1.48 -14.78
N VAL A 117 -7.88 -2.77 -14.49
CA VAL A 117 -6.67 -3.62 -14.49
C VAL A 117 -6.01 -3.76 -15.86
N THR A 118 -6.71 -3.46 -16.93
CA THR A 118 -6.24 -3.53 -18.33
C THR A 118 -5.08 -2.59 -18.64
N ILE A 119 -4.83 -1.61 -17.75
CA ILE A 119 -3.64 -0.75 -17.87
C ILE A 119 -2.32 -1.52 -17.73
N PHE A 120 -2.33 -2.70 -17.08
CA PHE A 120 -1.14 -3.54 -16.92
C PHE A 120 -1.07 -4.61 -17.99
N ALA A 121 0.12 -4.78 -18.54
CA ALA A 121 0.41 -5.87 -19.48
C ALA A 121 1.17 -7.01 -18.77
N PRO A 122 0.94 -8.29 -19.14
CA PRO A 122 1.79 -9.39 -18.69
C PRO A 122 3.26 -9.12 -19.05
N GLY A 123 4.18 -9.43 -18.13
CA GLY A 123 5.62 -9.17 -18.28
C GLY A 123 6.07 -7.78 -17.84
N GLU A 124 5.15 -6.85 -17.60
CA GLU A 124 5.47 -5.49 -17.17
C GLU A 124 6.00 -5.44 -15.73
N THR A 125 6.96 -4.55 -15.48
CA THR A 125 7.51 -4.34 -14.13
C THR A 125 6.69 -3.29 -13.37
N VAL A 126 6.33 -3.62 -12.14
CA VAL A 126 5.50 -2.78 -11.27
C VAL A 126 6.13 -2.60 -9.89
N LYS A 127 5.73 -1.54 -9.22
CA LYS A 127 6.01 -1.31 -7.79
C LYS A 127 4.70 -1.34 -7.01
N VAL A 128 4.70 -2.06 -5.90
CA VAL A 128 3.52 -2.24 -5.06
C VAL A 128 3.78 -1.66 -3.68
N THR A 129 2.93 -0.71 -3.29
CA THR A 129 2.99 -0.04 -1.99
C THR A 129 1.85 -0.54 -1.11
N GLY A 130 2.17 -0.98 0.10
CA GLY A 130 1.19 -1.40 1.09
C GLY A 130 1.64 -1.11 2.51
N THR A 131 0.77 -1.36 3.48
CA THR A 131 1.11 -1.27 4.90
C THR A 131 1.52 -2.65 5.40
N THR A 132 2.72 -2.78 5.93
CA THR A 132 3.25 -4.05 6.46
C THR A 132 2.44 -4.54 7.66
N LYS A 133 2.52 -5.85 7.94
CA LYS A 133 1.91 -6.42 9.16
C LYS A 133 2.53 -5.80 10.40
N GLY A 134 1.71 -5.29 11.32
CA GLY A 134 2.18 -4.78 12.61
C GLY A 134 2.70 -5.92 13.50
N ARG A 135 3.75 -5.65 14.26
CA ARG A 135 4.37 -6.57 15.21
C ARG A 135 4.46 -5.99 16.62
N GLY A 136 3.85 -4.83 16.83
CA GLY A 136 3.86 -4.12 18.11
C GLY A 136 5.25 -3.62 18.52
N PHE A 137 5.48 -3.44 19.80
CA PHE A 137 6.78 -3.06 20.35
C PHE A 137 7.73 -4.26 20.31
N GLN A 138 8.88 -4.10 19.66
CA GLN A 138 9.88 -5.16 19.51
C GLN A 138 11.23 -4.75 20.08
N GLY A 139 11.91 -5.73 20.68
CA GLY A 139 13.30 -5.59 21.11
C GLY A 139 14.27 -5.53 19.93
N VAL A 140 15.51 -5.13 20.20
CA VAL A 140 16.54 -4.90 19.18
C VAL A 140 16.90 -6.17 18.37
N VAL A 141 16.81 -7.35 18.99
CA VAL A 141 17.07 -8.62 18.31
C VAL A 141 16.07 -8.84 17.18
N LYS A 142 14.76 -8.69 17.45
CA LYS A 142 13.71 -8.88 16.44
C LYS A 142 13.64 -7.72 15.45
N ARG A 143 13.81 -6.48 15.92
CA ARG A 143 13.64 -5.28 15.09
C ARG A 143 14.82 -5.02 14.17
N TRP A 144 16.04 -5.27 14.64
CA TRP A 144 17.27 -4.89 13.95
C TRP A 144 18.24 -6.04 13.67
N GLY A 145 17.92 -7.27 14.13
CA GLY A 145 18.79 -8.43 13.95
C GLY A 145 20.04 -8.44 14.83
N PHE A 146 20.00 -7.78 16.01
CA PHE A 146 21.14 -7.84 16.93
C PHE A 146 21.34 -9.24 17.46
N GLY A 147 22.61 -9.67 17.61
CA GLY A 147 22.97 -11.01 18.09
C GLY A 147 22.57 -11.29 19.55
N GLY A 148 22.53 -10.24 20.38
CA GLY A 148 22.37 -10.41 21.82
C GLY A 148 23.64 -10.87 22.51
N GLY A 149 23.53 -11.39 23.75
CA GLY A 149 24.63 -11.95 24.50
C GLY A 149 24.62 -13.50 24.47
N PRO A 150 25.70 -14.15 24.98
CA PRO A 150 25.77 -15.61 25.09
C PRO A 150 24.63 -16.18 25.92
N ASN A 151 24.22 -17.43 25.63
CA ASN A 151 23.18 -18.13 26.37
C ASN A 151 23.73 -18.85 27.62
N THR A 152 25.03 -19.05 27.68
CA THR A 152 25.75 -19.79 28.74
C THR A 152 26.87 -18.91 29.34
N HIS A 153 27.74 -19.49 30.15
CA HIS A 153 28.87 -18.79 30.82
C HIS A 153 28.43 -17.67 31.79
N GLY A 154 27.30 -17.83 32.49
CA GLY A 154 26.85 -16.88 33.52
C GLY A 154 26.35 -15.54 33.00
N ASN A 155 26.11 -15.41 31.67
CA ASN A 155 25.61 -14.19 31.09
C ASN A 155 24.14 -13.94 31.48
N THR A 156 23.83 -12.73 31.98
CA THR A 156 22.47 -12.30 32.37
C THR A 156 21.80 -11.42 31.29
N LYS A 157 22.50 -11.08 30.21
CA LYS A 157 22.06 -10.09 29.23
C LYS A 157 21.75 -10.73 27.85
N HIS A 158 20.97 -11.79 27.80
CA HIS A 158 20.74 -12.59 26.58
C HIS A 158 20.21 -11.80 25.39
N ARG A 159 19.22 -10.92 25.59
CA ARG A 159 18.52 -10.19 24.49
C ARG A 159 18.59 -8.65 24.61
N ARG A 160 19.53 -8.14 25.41
CA ARG A 160 19.69 -6.71 25.61
C ARG A 160 20.49 -6.05 24.46
N PRO A 161 20.29 -4.73 24.19
CA PRO A 161 20.94 -4.03 23.08
C PRO A 161 22.47 -3.87 23.26
N GLY A 162 23.00 -3.96 24.49
CA GLY A 162 24.39 -3.61 24.80
C GLY A 162 24.60 -2.10 24.93
N SER A 163 25.82 -1.62 24.68
CA SER A 163 26.15 -0.22 24.75
C SER A 163 25.42 0.63 23.73
N ILE A 164 24.98 1.81 24.14
CA ILE A 164 24.27 2.78 23.29
C ILE A 164 25.14 3.94 22.81
N GLY A 165 26.39 4.05 23.30
CA GLY A 165 27.31 5.07 22.86
C GLY A 165 28.67 5.00 23.58
N PRO A 166 29.64 5.85 23.19
CA PRO A 166 30.99 5.83 23.70
C PRO A 166 31.12 6.40 25.15
N GLY A 167 30.15 7.16 25.67
CA GLY A 167 30.16 7.68 27.02
C GLY A 167 30.29 9.20 27.08
N THR A 168 31.31 9.71 27.80
CA THR A 168 31.49 11.13 28.10
C THR A 168 31.60 12.03 26.89
N ASP A 169 32.25 11.58 25.83
CA ASP A 169 32.31 12.27 24.55
C ASP A 169 31.58 11.42 23.47
N PRO A 170 30.52 11.90 22.85
CA PRO A 170 29.89 13.24 22.84
C PRO A 170 28.84 13.51 23.95
N SER A 171 28.81 12.81 25.06
CA SER A 171 27.83 12.93 26.16
C SER A 171 26.34 12.78 25.77
N ARG A 172 26.08 12.20 24.63
CA ARG A 172 24.71 11.96 24.10
C ARG A 172 24.66 10.72 23.28
N VAL A 173 23.45 10.17 23.11
CA VAL A 173 23.21 9.11 22.16
C VAL A 173 23.05 9.71 20.77
N ILE A 174 23.81 9.22 19.80
CA ILE A 174 23.78 9.70 18.41
C ILE A 174 22.40 9.42 17.79
N LYS A 175 21.88 10.39 17.04
CA LYS A 175 20.60 10.23 16.31
C LYS A 175 20.67 9.04 15.36
N GLY A 176 19.56 8.29 15.25
CA GLY A 176 19.52 7.10 14.39
C GLY A 176 20.05 5.82 15.04
N LYS A 177 20.48 5.85 16.31
CA LYS A 177 20.87 4.64 17.05
C LYS A 177 19.73 3.64 17.07
N LYS A 178 20.02 2.40 16.68
CA LYS A 178 19.05 1.29 16.63
C LYS A 178 18.65 0.87 18.04
N MET A 179 17.38 1.10 18.39
CA MET A 179 16.80 0.83 19.70
C MET A 179 15.50 0.04 19.59
N PRO A 180 14.99 -0.58 20.68
CA PRO A 180 13.66 -1.18 20.69
C PRO A 180 12.59 -0.13 20.36
N GLY A 181 11.45 -0.58 19.85
CA GLY A 181 10.34 0.29 19.49
C GLY A 181 9.32 -0.41 18.60
N HIS A 182 8.37 0.37 18.09
CA HIS A 182 7.34 -0.13 17.19
C HIS A 182 7.95 -0.72 15.92
N TYR A 183 7.44 -1.88 15.49
CA TYR A 183 7.89 -2.58 14.29
C TYR A 183 6.70 -3.02 13.44
N GLY A 184 6.81 -2.80 12.15
CA GLY A 184 5.72 -3.05 11.22
C GLY A 184 4.61 -1.98 11.29
N ALA A 185 3.48 -2.24 10.62
CA ALA A 185 2.42 -1.27 10.36
C ALA A 185 2.92 0.00 9.68
N GLU A 186 4.00 -0.11 8.91
CA GLU A 186 4.64 0.97 8.17
C GLU A 186 4.34 0.86 6.68
N ARG A 187 4.30 2.00 6.00
CA ARG A 187 4.19 2.03 4.54
C ARG A 187 5.49 1.50 3.93
N HIS A 188 5.38 0.42 3.17
CA HIS A 188 6.50 -0.19 2.47
C HIS A 188 6.18 -0.31 0.98
N THR A 189 7.17 -0.07 0.13
CA THR A 189 7.05 -0.22 -1.32
C THR A 189 8.01 -1.31 -1.77
N GLN A 190 7.47 -2.35 -2.36
CA GLN A 190 8.24 -3.37 -3.06
C GLN A 190 8.36 -2.97 -4.51
N ILE A 191 9.57 -2.84 -5.00
CA ILE A 191 9.91 -2.45 -6.38
C ILE A 191 10.36 -3.68 -7.17
N GLY A 192 10.32 -3.57 -8.51
CA GLY A 192 10.84 -4.61 -9.39
C GLY A 192 9.99 -5.88 -9.45
N LEU A 193 8.70 -5.80 -9.12
CA LEU A 193 7.79 -6.93 -9.24
C LEU A 193 7.28 -7.05 -10.67
N ARG A 194 7.16 -8.29 -11.19
CA ARG A 194 6.68 -8.56 -12.53
C ARG A 194 5.22 -8.97 -12.51
N VAL A 195 4.42 -8.45 -13.43
CA VAL A 195 3.05 -8.90 -13.68
C VAL A 195 3.11 -10.18 -14.50
N GLU A 196 2.58 -11.28 -13.98
CA GLU A 196 2.57 -12.57 -14.70
C GLU A 196 1.28 -12.75 -15.50
N LYS A 197 0.13 -12.37 -14.94
CA LYS A 197 -1.17 -12.50 -15.58
C LYS A 197 -2.10 -11.38 -15.17
N VAL A 198 -2.94 -10.93 -16.07
CA VAL A 198 -4.05 -10.01 -15.80
C VAL A 198 -5.36 -10.69 -16.24
N ASP A 199 -6.35 -10.68 -15.35
CA ASP A 199 -7.69 -11.20 -15.59
C ASP A 199 -8.66 -10.02 -15.49
N ALA A 200 -9.07 -9.52 -16.64
CA ALA A 200 -9.94 -8.35 -16.73
C ALA A 200 -11.38 -8.66 -16.28
N GLU A 201 -11.87 -9.89 -16.50
CA GLU A 201 -13.23 -10.28 -16.14
C GLU A 201 -13.43 -10.29 -14.62
N ARG A 202 -12.41 -10.76 -13.90
CA ARG A 202 -12.42 -10.86 -12.43
C ARG A 202 -11.75 -9.70 -11.74
N ASN A 203 -11.22 -8.72 -12.48
CA ASN A 203 -10.44 -7.60 -11.95
C ASN A 203 -9.22 -8.04 -11.12
N LEU A 204 -8.51 -9.08 -11.56
CA LEU A 204 -7.36 -9.64 -10.85
C LEU A 204 -6.05 -9.34 -11.57
N VAL A 205 -5.04 -8.98 -10.78
CA VAL A 205 -3.64 -8.85 -11.21
C VAL A 205 -2.79 -9.84 -10.44
N TYR A 206 -2.06 -10.69 -11.16
CA TYR A 206 -1.13 -11.66 -10.59
C TYR A 206 0.28 -11.09 -10.67
N VAL A 207 0.86 -10.79 -9.52
CA VAL A 207 2.18 -10.19 -9.40
C VAL A 207 3.15 -11.22 -8.83
N ARG A 208 4.27 -11.45 -9.52
CA ARG A 208 5.30 -12.40 -9.08
C ARG A 208 5.91 -11.97 -7.75
N GLY A 209 5.91 -12.88 -6.77
CA GLY A 209 6.55 -12.68 -5.48
C GLY A 209 5.61 -12.15 -4.40
N ALA A 210 6.20 -11.67 -3.31
CA ALA A 210 5.50 -11.22 -2.12
C ALA A 210 5.17 -9.71 -2.19
N VAL A 211 3.96 -9.38 -1.75
CA VAL A 211 3.46 -7.99 -1.66
C VAL A 211 3.29 -7.60 -0.18
N PRO A 212 3.65 -6.38 0.22
CA PRO A 212 3.52 -5.92 1.61
C PRO A 212 2.09 -6.00 2.14
N GLY A 213 1.94 -6.38 3.39
CA GLY A 213 0.67 -6.34 4.12
C GLY A 213 -0.01 -7.70 4.32
N PRO A 214 -1.08 -7.70 5.12
CA PRO A 214 -1.92 -8.88 5.35
C PRO A 214 -2.83 -9.16 4.15
N THR A 215 -3.47 -10.32 4.17
CA THR A 215 -4.62 -10.63 3.33
C THR A 215 -5.73 -9.61 3.58
N ASN A 216 -6.45 -9.22 2.55
CA ASN A 216 -7.44 -8.13 2.54
C ASN A 216 -6.85 -6.73 2.80
N GLY A 217 -5.52 -6.58 2.84
CA GLY A 217 -4.86 -5.28 2.94
C GLY A 217 -4.98 -4.48 1.64
N ILE A 218 -5.11 -3.15 1.77
CA ILE A 218 -5.13 -2.24 0.64
C ILE A 218 -3.69 -2.03 0.14
N VAL A 219 -3.52 -2.15 -1.15
CA VAL A 219 -2.25 -1.91 -1.85
C VAL A 219 -2.44 -0.96 -3.02
N VAL A 220 -1.38 -0.27 -3.39
CA VAL A 220 -1.34 0.58 -4.59
C VAL A 220 -0.31 -0.02 -5.53
N VAL A 221 -0.76 -0.44 -6.71
CA VAL A 221 0.08 -0.97 -7.77
C VAL A 221 0.36 0.14 -8.77
N ARG A 222 1.62 0.37 -9.09
CA ARG A 222 2.06 1.39 -10.06
C ARG A 222 3.03 0.78 -11.06
N LYS A 223 2.94 1.21 -12.31
CA LYS A 223 3.96 0.90 -13.31
C LYS A 223 5.32 1.44 -12.82
N GLN A 224 6.36 0.69 -13.07
CA GLN A 224 7.72 1.12 -12.87
C GLN A 224 8.27 1.56 -14.23
N GLY A 225 8.63 2.84 -14.33
CA GLY A 225 9.33 3.33 -15.50
C GLY A 225 10.80 3.05 -15.38
#